data_207d9f76e8669db0fb77d3758bd8ce3a
#
_entry.id   207d9f76e8669db0fb77d3758bd8ce3a
#
_cell.length_a   1.000
_cell.length_b   1.000
_cell.length_c   1.000
_cell.angle_alpha   90.00
_cell.angle_beta   90.00
_cell.angle_gamma   90.00
#
_symmetry.space_group_name_H-M   'P 1'
#
loop_
_entity.id
_entity.type
_entity.pdbx_description
1 polymer ?
#
loop_
_entity_poly.entity_id
_entity_poly.type
_entity_poly.pdbx_seq_one_letter_code
_entity_poly.pdbx_strand_id
1 'polypeptide(L)'
;MKDSEQLNLQRRRVLMGMGAAGVALAGSALSCPAMAAAPAQVTEAPSSDKTEDRHDFHGMHQTGIVTPRPASGMLVAFDVLASDREDLERLFRTLNERIAFLMKGGPVAQIDPKLPPPDSGILGPVVTPDNLTITVSVGESLFDERFGLADAKPKRLQRMVGFPNDALEADCCHGDLSLQFCANTADSNIHALRDIVKNLPDLL
;
A
#
# COMPACT_ATOMS: atom_id res chain seq x y z
N MET A 1 32.72 -18.77 9.76
CA MET A 1 31.91 -19.45 10.78
C MET A 1 32.10 -18.94 12.21
N LYS A 2 33.02 -18.01 12.50
CA LYS A 2 33.23 -17.48 13.87
C LYS A 2 32.41 -16.22 14.19
N ASP A 3 31.98 -15.45 13.19
CA ASP A 3 31.28 -14.18 13.42
C ASP A 3 29.79 -14.31 13.72
N SER A 4 29.15 -15.38 13.29
CA SER A 4 27.74 -15.65 13.59
C SER A 4 27.47 -16.14 15.03
N GLU A 5 28.48 -16.75 15.66
CA GLU A 5 28.38 -17.18 17.05
C GLU A 5 28.54 -16.01 18.05
N GLN A 6 29.38 -15.04 17.73
CA GLN A 6 29.57 -13.86 18.57
C GLN A 6 28.32 -12.93 18.59
N LEU A 7 27.64 -12.80 17.47
CA LEU A 7 26.38 -12.03 17.38
C LEU A 7 25.23 -12.66 18.20
N ASN A 8 25.18 -13.96 18.31
CA ASN A 8 24.18 -14.66 19.12
C ASN A 8 24.43 -14.56 20.63
N LEU A 9 25.70 -14.47 21.05
CA LEU A 9 26.06 -14.28 22.45
C LEU A 9 25.77 -12.87 22.97
N GLN A 10 25.88 -11.86 22.15
CA GLN A 10 25.54 -10.48 22.53
C GLN A 10 24.02 -10.28 22.67
N ARG A 11 23.21 -10.89 21.83
CA ARG A 11 21.74 -10.85 21.95
C ARG A 11 21.22 -11.54 23.21
N ARG A 12 21.85 -12.63 23.65
CA ARG A 12 21.49 -13.31 24.90
C ARG A 12 21.86 -12.54 26.16
N ARG A 13 22.92 -11.73 26.13
CA ARG A 13 23.33 -10.91 27.28
C ARG A 13 22.41 -9.73 27.56
N VAL A 14 21.78 -9.15 26.55
CA VAL A 14 20.80 -8.05 26.70
C VAL A 14 19.53 -8.56 27.36
N LEU A 15 19.10 -9.79 27.14
CA LEU A 15 17.89 -10.36 27.74
C LEU A 15 18.08 -10.83 29.20
N MET A 16 19.31 -11.05 29.67
CA MET A 16 19.59 -11.46 31.05
C MET A 16 19.84 -10.27 32.01
N GLY A 17 19.91 -9.04 31.52
CA GLY A 17 20.20 -7.83 32.31
C GLY A 17 19.01 -7.17 32.97
N MET A 18 17.78 -7.61 32.73
CA MET A 18 16.56 -6.96 33.24
C MET A 18 15.83 -7.71 34.37
N GLY A 19 16.50 -8.67 35.02
CA GLY A 19 15.87 -9.56 36.00
C GLY A 19 16.50 -9.66 37.38
N ALA A 20 17.15 -8.62 37.92
CA ALA A 20 17.68 -8.69 39.28
C ALA A 20 17.80 -7.31 39.96
N ALA A 21 16.68 -6.74 40.40
CA ALA A 21 16.66 -5.72 41.41
C ALA A 21 15.35 -5.83 42.18
N GLY A 22 15.33 -6.72 43.13
CA GLY A 22 14.25 -6.83 44.09
C GLY A 22 14.67 -7.74 45.23
N VAL A 23 14.71 -7.17 46.42
CA VAL A 23 14.78 -7.74 47.77
C VAL A 23 16.05 -7.35 48.52
N ALA A 24 15.90 -6.39 49.39
CA ALA A 24 16.17 -6.38 50.79
C ALA A 24 16.34 -4.94 51.28
N LEU A 25 15.45 -4.50 52.18
CA LEU A 25 15.88 -3.98 53.49
C LEU A 25 14.62 -3.64 54.32
N ALA A 26 14.52 -4.37 55.39
CA ALA A 26 13.60 -4.10 56.46
C ALA A 26 14.08 -2.92 57.32
N GLY A 27 13.14 -2.10 57.78
CA GLY A 27 13.24 -1.40 59.08
C GLY A 27 13.74 0.01 59.08
N SER A 28 12.84 0.96 59.03
CA SER A 28 12.75 2.07 60.01
C SER A 28 11.50 2.91 59.70
N ALA A 29 10.62 2.97 60.68
CA ALA A 29 9.42 3.80 60.69
C ALA A 29 9.81 5.29 60.77
N LEU A 30 9.53 6.02 59.70
CA LEU A 30 9.39 7.48 59.73
C LEU A 30 8.12 7.83 58.98
N SER A 31 7.15 8.30 59.77
CA SER A 31 5.88 8.81 59.27
C SER A 31 6.11 10.04 58.37
N CYS A 32 5.98 9.85 57.07
CA CYS A 32 5.78 10.94 56.13
C CYS A 32 4.28 11.09 55.83
N PRO A 33 3.73 12.31 55.80
CA PRO A 33 2.35 12.51 55.43
C PRO A 33 2.16 12.09 53.97
N ALA A 34 1.16 11.23 53.74
CA ALA A 34 0.74 10.83 52.40
C ALA A 34 0.25 12.08 51.65
N MET A 35 1.11 12.66 50.85
CA MET A 35 0.67 13.49 49.72
C MET A 35 0.00 12.56 48.73
N ALA A 36 -1.34 12.68 48.64
CA ALA A 36 -2.10 12.05 47.57
C ALA A 36 -1.52 12.53 46.25
N ALA A 37 -0.77 11.66 45.57
CA ALA A 37 -0.37 11.88 44.20
C ALA A 37 -1.67 11.95 43.37
N ALA A 38 -1.95 13.13 42.83
CA ALA A 38 -3.00 13.28 41.83
C ALA A 38 -2.70 12.25 40.69
N PRO A 39 -3.75 11.61 40.14
CA PRO A 39 -3.54 10.70 39.04
C PRO A 39 -2.82 11.47 37.93
N ALA A 40 -1.63 10.98 37.52
CA ALA A 40 -0.93 11.49 36.38
C ALA A 40 -1.90 11.35 35.18
N GLN A 41 -2.37 12.48 34.71
CA GLN A 41 -3.06 12.52 33.44
C GLN A 41 -2.05 11.97 32.40
N VAL A 42 -2.29 10.77 31.95
CA VAL A 42 -1.66 10.25 30.75
C VAL A 42 -2.14 11.18 29.64
N THR A 43 -1.35 12.19 29.33
CA THR A 43 -1.53 12.95 28.11
C THR A 43 -1.25 11.94 27.00
N GLU A 44 -2.29 11.38 26.43
CA GLU A 44 -2.15 10.64 25.18
C GLU A 44 -1.39 11.57 24.22
N ALA A 45 -0.19 11.17 23.85
CA ALA A 45 0.50 11.81 22.76
C ALA A 45 -0.49 11.79 21.57
N PRO A 46 -0.68 12.91 20.84
CA PRO A 46 -1.56 12.90 19.70
C PRO A 46 -1.13 11.72 18.82
N SER A 47 -1.99 10.74 18.69
CA SER A 47 -1.79 9.66 17.74
C SER A 47 -1.71 10.33 16.40
N SER A 48 -0.52 10.35 15.80
CA SER A 48 -0.34 10.81 14.42
C SER A 48 -0.91 9.72 13.51
N ASP A 49 -2.20 9.47 13.62
CA ASP A 49 -2.91 8.57 12.75
C ASP A 49 -3.03 9.25 11.39
N LYS A 50 -2.10 8.92 10.51
CA LYS A 50 -2.01 9.43 9.14
C LYS A 50 -2.91 8.67 8.17
N THR A 51 -3.75 7.77 8.66
CA THR A 51 -4.65 6.98 7.82
C THR A 51 -5.76 7.82 7.20
N GLU A 52 -6.04 9.00 7.76
CA GLU A 52 -7.00 9.97 7.21
C GLU A 52 -6.37 10.96 6.22
N ASP A 53 -5.05 10.95 6.05
CA ASP A 53 -4.37 11.78 5.04
C ASP A 53 -4.83 11.35 3.65
N ARG A 54 -5.11 12.33 2.79
CA ARG A 54 -5.63 12.07 1.44
C ARG A 54 -5.09 13.05 0.43
N HIS A 55 -5.12 12.64 -0.83
CA HIS A 55 -4.83 13.48 -1.99
C HIS A 55 -6.08 13.63 -2.86
N ASP A 56 -6.20 14.76 -3.52
CA ASP A 56 -7.23 14.96 -4.52
C ASP A 56 -6.99 14.04 -5.71
N PHE A 57 -8.05 13.39 -6.17
CA PHE A 57 -7.98 12.49 -7.33
C PHE A 57 -7.67 13.26 -8.63
N HIS A 58 -8.24 14.45 -8.78
CA HIS A 58 -8.02 15.32 -9.93
C HIS A 58 -6.99 16.41 -9.62
N GLY A 59 -6.12 16.68 -10.58
CA GLY A 59 -5.09 17.73 -10.46
C GLY A 59 -4.45 18.06 -11.80
N MET A 60 -3.46 18.93 -11.79
CA MET A 60 -2.69 19.27 -12.99
C MET A 60 -1.92 18.06 -13.53
N HIS A 61 -1.47 17.19 -12.64
CA HIS A 61 -0.82 15.92 -12.94
C HIS A 61 -1.61 14.78 -12.28
N GLN A 62 -1.50 13.59 -12.82
CA GLN A 62 -1.99 12.38 -12.18
C GLN A 62 -1.34 12.25 -10.80
N THR A 63 -2.15 11.96 -9.78
CA THR A 63 -1.67 11.83 -8.40
C THR A 63 -0.66 10.68 -8.31
N GLY A 64 0.41 10.89 -7.56
CA GLY A 64 1.54 9.98 -7.46
C GLY A 64 2.74 10.37 -8.33
N ILE A 65 2.57 11.26 -9.35
CA ILE A 65 3.69 11.70 -10.20
C ILE A 65 4.59 12.70 -9.46
N VAL A 66 3.97 13.73 -8.86
CA VAL A 66 4.70 14.80 -8.13
C VAL A 66 4.40 14.80 -6.64
N THR A 67 3.66 13.82 -6.16
CA THR A 67 3.28 13.68 -4.76
C THR A 67 4.49 13.27 -3.91
N PRO A 68 4.69 13.82 -2.72
CA PRO A 68 5.73 13.38 -1.81
C PRO A 68 5.62 11.87 -1.54
N ARG A 69 6.77 11.19 -1.52
CA ARG A 69 6.83 9.74 -1.34
C ARG A 69 6.27 9.32 0.03
N PRO A 70 5.25 8.48 0.11
CA PRO A 70 4.78 7.87 1.36
C PRO A 70 5.71 6.72 1.81
N ALA A 71 5.37 6.09 2.92
CA ALA A 71 6.21 5.07 3.54
C ALA A 71 6.27 3.75 2.76
N SER A 72 5.17 3.37 2.09
CA SER A 72 5.04 2.10 1.38
C SER A 72 4.73 2.32 -0.10
N GLY A 73 5.31 1.51 -0.97
CA GLY A 73 5.06 1.54 -2.41
C GLY A 73 5.03 0.13 -2.99
N MET A 74 4.17 -0.07 -3.99
CA MET A 74 4.02 -1.31 -4.73
C MET A 74 3.79 -0.99 -6.21
N LEU A 75 4.45 -1.70 -7.10
CA LEU A 75 4.26 -1.61 -8.55
C LEU A 75 3.78 -2.96 -9.07
N VAL A 76 2.72 -2.94 -9.87
CA VAL A 76 2.16 -4.15 -10.49
C VAL A 76 1.96 -3.90 -11.98
N ALA A 77 2.41 -4.83 -12.79
CA ALA A 77 2.18 -4.83 -14.23
C ALA A 77 1.07 -5.83 -14.58
N PHE A 78 0.30 -5.52 -15.61
CA PHE A 78 -0.81 -6.34 -16.10
C PHE A 78 -0.75 -6.47 -17.61
N ASP A 79 -1.16 -7.62 -18.10
CA ASP A 79 -1.58 -7.80 -19.47
C ASP A 79 -3.08 -7.57 -19.55
N VAL A 80 -3.51 -6.74 -20.52
CA VAL A 80 -4.92 -6.41 -20.69
C VAL A 80 -5.61 -7.52 -21.47
N LEU A 81 -6.63 -8.11 -20.86
CA LEU A 81 -7.43 -9.21 -21.42
C LEU A 81 -8.62 -8.72 -22.25
N ALA A 82 -8.84 -7.42 -22.34
CA ALA A 82 -9.90 -6.82 -23.17
C ALA A 82 -9.79 -7.29 -24.64
N SER A 83 -10.93 -7.64 -25.22
CA SER A 83 -11.00 -8.18 -26.58
C SER A 83 -11.06 -7.10 -27.66
N ASP A 84 -11.57 -5.92 -27.30
CA ASP A 84 -11.80 -4.83 -28.23
C ASP A 84 -11.73 -3.46 -27.51
N ARG A 85 -12.00 -2.41 -28.28
CA ARG A 85 -11.95 -1.03 -27.77
C ARG A 85 -13.02 -0.73 -26.74
N GLU A 86 -14.20 -1.34 -26.84
CA GLU A 86 -15.32 -1.11 -25.90
C GLU A 86 -14.98 -1.70 -24.52
N ASP A 87 -14.41 -2.90 -24.52
CA ASP A 87 -13.88 -3.54 -23.29
C ASP A 87 -12.74 -2.75 -22.68
N LEU A 88 -11.82 -2.22 -23.50
CA LEU A 88 -10.75 -1.35 -23.02
C LEU A 88 -11.31 -0.06 -22.39
N GLU A 89 -12.32 0.55 -22.98
CA GLU A 89 -12.99 1.73 -22.43
C GLU A 89 -13.67 1.40 -21.11
N ARG A 90 -14.36 0.24 -21.01
CA ARG A 90 -14.97 -0.26 -19.77
C ARG A 90 -13.91 -0.46 -18.68
N LEU A 91 -12.76 -1.04 -19.02
CA LEU A 91 -11.62 -1.21 -18.11
C LEU A 91 -11.21 0.13 -17.49
N PHE A 92 -10.91 1.13 -18.33
CA PHE A 92 -10.45 2.42 -17.83
C PHE A 92 -11.54 3.20 -17.06
N ARG A 93 -12.81 3.07 -17.42
CA ARG A 93 -13.91 3.65 -16.63
C ARG A 93 -14.01 3.04 -15.26
N THR A 94 -14.05 1.71 -15.17
CA THR A 94 -14.10 1.00 -13.89
C THR A 94 -12.86 1.29 -13.05
N LEU A 95 -11.68 1.27 -13.66
CA LEU A 95 -10.43 1.59 -12.98
C LEU A 95 -10.46 3.00 -12.38
N ASN A 96 -10.92 3.99 -13.15
CA ASN A 96 -11.05 5.38 -12.71
C ASN A 96 -12.01 5.52 -11.52
N GLU A 97 -13.17 4.87 -11.57
CA GLU A 97 -14.16 4.87 -10.48
C GLU A 97 -13.59 4.22 -9.21
N ARG A 98 -12.90 3.07 -9.35
CA ARG A 98 -12.32 2.39 -8.21
C ARG A 98 -11.19 3.18 -7.58
N ILE A 99 -10.29 3.74 -8.37
CA ILE A 99 -9.19 4.59 -7.88
C ILE A 99 -9.75 5.81 -7.13
N ALA A 100 -10.73 6.49 -7.69
CA ALA A 100 -11.35 7.65 -7.04
C ALA A 100 -11.98 7.28 -5.68
N PHE A 101 -12.65 6.13 -5.59
CA PHE A 101 -13.18 5.62 -4.33
C PHE A 101 -12.08 5.29 -3.32
N LEU A 102 -11.08 4.52 -3.72
CA LEU A 102 -9.99 4.06 -2.85
C LEU A 102 -9.18 5.24 -2.28
N MET A 103 -8.89 6.25 -3.09
CA MET A 103 -8.17 7.44 -2.65
C MET A 103 -8.99 8.34 -1.72
N LYS A 104 -10.32 8.36 -1.90
CA LYS A 104 -11.23 9.12 -1.05
C LYS A 104 -11.49 8.41 0.28
N GLY A 105 -11.53 7.08 0.24
CA GLY A 105 -12.02 6.25 1.34
C GLY A 105 -13.52 6.31 1.52
N GLY A 106 -14.03 5.52 2.46
CA GLY A 106 -15.45 5.50 2.79
C GLY A 106 -15.96 4.10 3.16
N PRO A 107 -17.25 3.97 3.46
CA PRO A 107 -17.85 2.70 3.81
C PRO A 107 -17.81 1.74 2.61
N VAL A 108 -17.52 0.48 2.90
CA VAL A 108 -17.59 -0.59 1.90
C VAL A 108 -19.04 -0.77 1.47
N ALA A 109 -19.27 -0.98 0.17
CA ALA A 109 -20.60 -1.26 -0.35
C ALA A 109 -21.19 -2.49 0.34
N GLN A 110 -22.38 -2.35 0.92
CA GLN A 110 -23.11 -3.48 1.51
C GLN A 110 -23.67 -4.35 0.40
N ILE A 111 -23.34 -5.63 0.45
CA ILE A 111 -23.87 -6.65 -0.47
C ILE A 111 -24.78 -7.59 0.32
N ASP A 112 -25.64 -8.30 -0.42
CA ASP A 112 -26.44 -9.40 0.11
C ASP A 112 -25.55 -10.33 0.95
N PRO A 113 -25.90 -10.61 2.22
CA PRO A 113 -25.13 -11.50 3.10
C PRO A 113 -24.91 -12.92 2.54
N LYS A 114 -25.66 -13.30 1.51
CA LYS A 114 -25.51 -14.60 0.82
C LYS A 114 -24.41 -14.59 -0.23
N LEU A 115 -23.90 -13.42 -0.62
CA LEU A 115 -22.83 -13.28 -1.60
C LEU A 115 -21.47 -13.14 -0.89
N PRO A 116 -20.38 -13.51 -1.56
CA PRO A 116 -19.05 -13.24 -1.03
C PRO A 116 -18.85 -11.75 -0.76
N PRO A 117 -18.11 -11.37 0.30
CA PRO A 117 -17.83 -9.96 0.60
C PRO A 117 -17.23 -9.24 -0.61
N PRO A 118 -17.67 -8.01 -0.89
CA PRO A 118 -17.12 -7.22 -2.00
C PRO A 118 -15.68 -6.79 -1.74
N ASP A 119 -15.31 -6.75 -0.47
CA ASP A 119 -14.03 -6.26 0.04
C ASP A 119 -13.16 -7.39 0.58
N SER A 120 -11.86 -7.13 0.67
CA SER A 120 -10.89 -8.04 1.28
C SER A 120 -11.02 -8.14 2.80
N GLY A 121 -11.67 -7.17 3.45
CA GLY A 121 -11.81 -7.05 4.89
C GLY A 121 -10.51 -6.65 5.61
N ILE A 122 -9.41 -6.40 4.91
CA ILE A 122 -8.11 -6.06 5.51
C ILE A 122 -8.18 -4.73 6.28
N LEU A 123 -8.88 -3.74 5.73
CA LEU A 123 -9.02 -2.41 6.34
C LEU A 123 -10.24 -2.27 7.26
N GLY A 124 -11.02 -3.35 7.44
CA GLY A 124 -12.24 -3.32 8.22
C GLY A 124 -13.45 -2.79 7.44
N PRO A 125 -14.52 -2.30 8.12
CA PRO A 125 -15.78 -1.91 7.48
C PRO A 125 -15.73 -0.57 6.75
N VAL A 126 -14.68 0.20 6.96
CA VAL A 126 -14.46 1.50 6.33
C VAL A 126 -13.07 1.52 5.72
N VAL A 127 -12.99 1.80 4.44
CA VAL A 127 -11.72 2.01 3.73
C VAL A 127 -11.17 3.37 4.12
N THR A 128 -9.99 3.40 4.72
CA THR A 128 -9.29 4.65 5.02
C THR A 128 -8.48 5.11 3.82
N PRO A 129 -8.38 6.42 3.57
CA PRO A 129 -7.61 6.95 2.44
C PRO A 129 -6.10 6.72 2.57
N ASP A 130 -5.55 6.73 3.78
CA ASP A 130 -4.17 6.36 4.13
C ASP A 130 -3.08 7.00 3.24
N ASN A 131 -3.32 8.23 2.80
CA ASN A 131 -2.43 8.94 1.87
C ASN A 131 -2.21 8.17 0.54
N LEU A 132 -3.18 7.34 0.15
CA LEU A 132 -3.09 6.48 -1.03
C LEU A 132 -3.05 7.30 -2.31
N THR A 133 -2.11 6.97 -3.16
CA THR A 133 -2.05 7.42 -4.55
C THR A 133 -1.92 6.20 -5.46
N ILE A 134 -2.65 6.20 -6.57
CA ILE A 134 -2.57 5.14 -7.57
C ILE A 134 -2.27 5.80 -8.91
N THR A 135 -1.07 5.54 -9.42
CA THR A 135 -0.63 6.08 -10.71
C THR A 135 -0.78 5.01 -11.78
N VAL A 136 -1.51 5.35 -12.82
CA VAL A 136 -1.76 4.46 -13.97
C VAL A 136 -0.78 4.79 -15.08
N SER A 137 -0.05 3.80 -15.57
CA SER A 137 0.85 3.92 -16.70
C SER A 137 0.50 2.89 -17.76
N VAL A 138 0.66 3.25 -19.03
CA VAL A 138 0.39 2.37 -20.16
C VAL A 138 1.68 1.97 -20.84
N GLY A 139 1.78 0.70 -21.21
CA GLY A 139 2.91 0.14 -21.91
C GLY A 139 2.83 0.36 -23.41
N GLU A 140 3.92 0.06 -24.09
CA GLU A 140 4.05 0.15 -25.54
C GLU A 140 3.13 -0.84 -26.24
N SER A 141 2.95 -2.02 -25.66
CA SER A 141 2.15 -3.11 -26.19
C SER A 141 0.64 -2.83 -26.22
N LEU A 142 0.14 -1.85 -25.41
CA LEU A 142 -1.25 -1.45 -25.46
C LEU A 142 -1.64 -0.77 -26.77
N PHE A 143 -0.66 -0.18 -27.47
CA PHE A 143 -0.87 0.58 -28.72
C PHE A 143 -0.71 -0.32 -29.95
N ASP A 144 -1.40 -1.42 -29.98
CA ASP A 144 -1.43 -2.36 -31.09
C ASP A 144 -2.77 -2.31 -31.85
N GLU A 145 -2.99 -3.28 -32.72
CA GLU A 145 -4.19 -3.35 -33.55
C GLU A 145 -5.42 -3.88 -32.81
N ARG A 146 -5.24 -4.53 -31.64
CA ARG A 146 -6.37 -5.06 -30.84
C ARG A 146 -7.41 -3.99 -30.54
N PHE A 147 -6.96 -2.77 -30.30
CA PHE A 147 -7.81 -1.65 -29.88
C PHE A 147 -7.88 -0.54 -30.93
N GLY A 148 -7.22 -0.68 -32.06
CA GLY A 148 -7.16 0.36 -33.09
C GLY A 148 -6.41 1.62 -32.59
N LEU A 149 -5.42 1.47 -31.74
CA LEU A 149 -4.65 2.57 -31.12
C LEU A 149 -3.25 2.74 -31.72
N ALA A 150 -2.89 1.98 -32.75
CA ALA A 150 -1.56 2.03 -33.35
C ALA A 150 -1.14 3.46 -33.79
N ASP A 151 -2.05 4.21 -34.37
CA ASP A 151 -1.82 5.59 -34.82
C ASP A 151 -1.71 6.60 -33.66
N ALA A 152 -2.27 6.27 -32.51
CA ALA A 152 -2.25 7.11 -31.32
C ALA A 152 -1.00 6.89 -30.44
N LYS A 153 -0.15 5.93 -30.80
CA LYS A 153 1.06 5.61 -30.04
C LYS A 153 2.00 6.81 -29.93
N PRO A 154 2.41 7.19 -28.70
CA PRO A 154 3.40 8.27 -28.52
C PRO A 154 4.71 7.93 -29.25
N LYS A 155 5.27 8.88 -29.99
CA LYS A 155 6.47 8.67 -30.85
C LYS A 155 7.70 8.15 -30.09
N ARG A 156 7.81 8.44 -28.80
CA ARG A 156 8.95 8.03 -27.97
C ARG A 156 8.66 6.81 -27.09
N LEU A 157 7.42 6.32 -27.11
CA LEU A 157 7.07 5.12 -26.38
C LEU A 157 7.50 3.90 -27.19
N GLN A 158 8.56 3.26 -26.74
CA GLN A 158 9.17 2.11 -27.41
C GLN A 158 9.45 1.04 -26.36
N ARG A 159 9.45 -0.22 -26.84
CA ARG A 159 9.91 -1.33 -26.02
C ARG A 159 11.36 -1.11 -25.63
N MET A 160 11.68 -1.25 -24.34
CA MET A 160 13.05 -1.12 -23.86
C MET A 160 13.89 -2.27 -24.43
N VAL A 161 15.06 -1.92 -24.94
CA VAL A 161 16.05 -2.91 -25.40
C VAL A 161 16.74 -3.55 -24.18
N GLY A 162 17.16 -4.81 -24.33
CA GLY A 162 17.99 -5.45 -23.32
C GLY A 162 19.40 -4.87 -23.30
N PHE A 163 19.98 -4.74 -22.11
CA PHE A 163 21.36 -4.30 -21.91
C PHE A 163 22.27 -5.50 -21.62
N PRO A 164 23.59 -5.43 -21.92
CA PRO A 164 24.50 -6.58 -21.80
C PRO A 164 24.56 -7.24 -20.43
N ASN A 165 24.21 -6.50 -19.36
CA ASN A 165 24.23 -7.00 -17.98
C ASN A 165 22.84 -7.31 -17.43
N ASP A 166 21.80 -7.28 -18.27
CA ASP A 166 20.44 -7.60 -17.86
C ASP A 166 20.26 -9.11 -17.72
N ALA A 167 19.50 -9.49 -16.68
CA ALA A 167 19.01 -10.84 -16.45
C ALA A 167 17.49 -10.81 -16.35
N LEU A 168 16.82 -10.25 -17.37
CA LEU A 168 15.38 -10.05 -17.37
C LEU A 168 14.64 -11.36 -17.64
N GLU A 169 13.62 -11.62 -16.83
CA GLU A 169 12.64 -12.66 -17.09
C GLU A 169 11.58 -12.08 -18.05
N ALA A 170 11.52 -12.59 -19.27
CA ALA A 170 10.67 -12.05 -20.32
C ALA A 170 9.19 -11.99 -19.92
N ASP A 171 8.73 -13.00 -19.19
CA ASP A 171 7.33 -13.12 -18.74
C ASP A 171 6.94 -12.09 -17.66
N CYS A 172 7.93 -11.43 -17.04
CA CYS A 172 7.74 -10.40 -16.03
C CYS A 172 7.95 -8.98 -16.57
N CYS A 173 8.14 -8.81 -17.87
CA CYS A 173 8.51 -7.54 -18.48
C CYS A 173 7.49 -7.09 -19.53
N HIS A 174 7.38 -5.78 -19.73
CA HIS A 174 6.65 -5.16 -20.83
C HIS A 174 5.13 -5.39 -20.86
N GLY A 175 4.45 -5.39 -19.70
CA GLY A 175 2.99 -5.45 -19.63
C GLY A 175 2.29 -4.27 -20.32
N ASP A 176 1.02 -4.45 -20.65
CA ASP A 176 0.17 -3.44 -21.30
C ASP A 176 -0.16 -2.26 -20.37
N LEU A 177 -0.29 -2.53 -19.09
CA LEU A 177 -0.70 -1.58 -18.06
C LEU A 177 0.17 -1.76 -16.81
N SER A 178 0.54 -0.68 -16.14
CA SER A 178 1.09 -0.79 -14.80
C SER A 178 0.42 0.17 -13.84
N LEU A 179 0.22 -0.29 -12.60
CA LEU A 179 -0.34 0.46 -11.50
C LEU A 179 0.70 0.60 -10.40
N GLN A 180 1.02 1.83 -10.04
CA GLN A 180 1.87 2.14 -8.90
C GLN A 180 0.99 2.59 -7.75
N PHE A 181 1.01 1.81 -6.68
CA PHE A 181 0.30 2.09 -5.43
C PHE A 181 1.30 2.64 -4.42
N CYS A 182 0.97 3.76 -3.80
CA CYS A 182 1.78 4.33 -2.74
C CYS A 182 0.87 4.80 -1.60
N ALA A 183 1.14 4.35 -0.37
CA ALA A 183 0.36 4.69 0.82
C ALA A 183 1.24 4.74 2.07
N ASN A 184 0.70 5.19 3.20
CA ASN A 184 1.43 5.15 4.45
C ASN A 184 1.62 3.72 4.96
N THR A 185 0.69 2.80 4.64
CA THR A 185 0.77 1.38 5.03
C THR A 185 0.79 0.44 3.82
N ALA A 186 1.38 -0.73 4.01
CA ALA A 186 1.36 -1.78 2.98
C ALA A 186 -0.03 -2.40 2.83
N ASP A 187 -0.82 -2.43 3.90
CA ASP A 187 -2.16 -3.01 3.90
C ASP A 187 -3.10 -2.26 2.96
N SER A 188 -3.00 -0.93 2.92
CA SER A 188 -3.75 -0.08 1.99
C SER A 188 -3.38 -0.37 0.53
N ASN A 189 -2.10 -0.58 0.23
CA ASN A 189 -1.66 -0.94 -1.13
C ASN A 189 -2.21 -2.31 -1.55
N ILE A 190 -2.13 -3.32 -0.67
CA ILE A 190 -2.63 -4.67 -0.93
C ILE A 190 -4.16 -4.66 -1.09
N HIS A 191 -4.85 -3.90 -0.23
CA HIS A 191 -6.30 -3.73 -0.32
C HIS A 191 -6.69 -3.13 -1.67
N ALA A 192 -6.05 -2.04 -2.07
CA ALA A 192 -6.32 -1.34 -3.32
C ALA A 192 -6.09 -2.23 -4.54
N LEU A 193 -5.00 -3.00 -4.57
CA LEU A 193 -4.73 -3.97 -5.63
C LEU A 193 -5.85 -5.02 -5.72
N ARG A 194 -6.23 -5.61 -4.60
CA ARG A 194 -7.27 -6.64 -4.55
C ARG A 194 -8.64 -6.12 -4.97
N ASP A 195 -8.98 -4.90 -4.57
CA ASP A 195 -10.21 -4.24 -4.99
C ASP A 195 -10.26 -4.06 -6.51
N ILE A 196 -9.19 -3.53 -7.11
CA ILE A 196 -9.12 -3.33 -8.55
C ILE A 196 -9.22 -4.64 -9.31
N VAL A 197 -8.42 -5.64 -8.98
CA VAL A 197 -8.45 -6.96 -9.65
C VAL A 197 -9.81 -7.62 -9.52
N LYS A 198 -10.47 -7.51 -8.37
CA LYS A 198 -11.78 -8.09 -8.14
C LYS A 198 -12.89 -7.42 -8.96
N ASN A 199 -12.77 -6.13 -9.24
CA ASN A 199 -13.74 -5.38 -10.04
C ASN A 199 -13.46 -5.45 -11.55
N LEU A 200 -12.36 -6.05 -11.97
CA LEU A 200 -11.93 -6.18 -13.37
C LEU A 200 -11.52 -7.63 -13.73
N PRO A 201 -12.30 -8.67 -13.31
CA PRO A 201 -11.85 -10.07 -13.41
C PRO A 201 -11.66 -10.56 -14.85
N ASP A 202 -12.35 -9.93 -15.82
CA ASP A 202 -12.31 -10.33 -17.23
C ASP A 202 -11.46 -9.40 -18.10
N LEU A 203 -10.82 -8.40 -17.50
CA LEU A 203 -10.12 -7.33 -18.22
C LEU A 203 -8.65 -7.17 -17.83
N LEU A 204 -8.24 -7.70 -16.66
CA LEU A 204 -6.87 -7.70 -16.14
C LEU A 204 -6.45 -9.09 -15.68
#